data_de1076a6f211416dced386e38d45b96a
#
_entry.id   de1076a6f211416dced386e38d45b96a
#
_cell.length_a   1.000
_cell.length_b   1.000
_cell.length_c   1.000
_cell.angle_alpha   90.00
_cell.angle_beta   90.00
_cell.angle_gamma   90.00
#
_symmetry.space_group_name_H-M   'P 1'
#
loop_
_entity.id
_entity.type
_entity.pdbx_description
1 polymer ?
#
loop_
_entity_poly.entity_id
_entity_poly.type
_entity_poly.pdbx_seq_one_letter_code
_entity_poly.pdbx_strand_id
1 'polypeptide(L)'
;MFPLSNKSKTLGLLVFLGLLVEAAIPSTPQLNSISVLAHEVEVSGDIAATFHLEPNHNPRAGQPARVWFALTRRGGQIIPLEQCNCKLAVYPKNRKDGDKPLMQPPLTAISAEKYQGIPAANIVFPKAGIYELKLSGTAKTKANFKPFELSYTVTVR
;
A
#
# COMPACT_ATOMS: atom_id res chain seq x y z
N MET A 1 7.56 88.37 -45.22
CA MET A 1 8.43 88.29 -46.41
C MET A 1 9.09 86.94 -46.44
N PHE A 2 8.86 86.17 -47.46
CA PHE A 2 9.27 84.79 -47.74
C PHE A 2 10.76 84.51 -47.71
N PRO A 3 11.25 83.26 -47.77
CA PRO A 3 10.70 82.11 -48.48
C PRO A 3 10.92 80.72 -47.76
N LEU A 4 10.19 79.74 -48.28
CA LEU A 4 10.23 78.31 -48.29
C LEU A 4 11.61 77.66 -48.42
N SER A 5 11.84 76.58 -47.73
CA SER A 5 12.70 75.50 -48.21
C SER A 5 12.16 74.11 -47.74
N ASN A 6 11.75 73.35 -48.69
CA ASN A 6 11.33 72.01 -48.71
C ASN A 6 12.54 71.06 -48.66
N LYS A 7 12.64 70.18 -47.73
CA LYS A 7 13.55 69.00 -47.83
C LYS A 7 12.83 67.74 -47.37
N SER A 8 12.43 66.98 -48.37
CA SER A 8 11.99 65.58 -48.20
C SER A 8 13.09 64.72 -47.55
N LYS A 9 12.75 64.01 -46.56
CA LYS A 9 13.58 62.92 -46.05
C LYS A 9 12.81 61.61 -46.16
N THR A 10 13.34 60.76 -46.99
CA THR A 10 13.02 59.36 -47.26
C THR A 10 12.92 58.57 -45.95
N LEU A 11 11.76 57.98 -45.74
CA LEU A 11 11.50 57.05 -44.61
C LEU A 11 12.04 55.67 -44.98
N GLY A 12 13.16 55.29 -44.39
CA GLY A 12 13.73 53.96 -44.54
C GLY A 12 12.93 52.96 -43.68
N LEU A 13 12.27 52.05 -44.37
CA LEU A 13 11.56 50.94 -43.79
C LEU A 13 12.57 49.87 -43.30
N LEU A 14 12.88 49.86 -41.99
CA LEU A 14 13.63 48.78 -41.35
C LEU A 14 12.69 47.62 -41.06
N VAL A 15 12.78 46.58 -41.90
CA VAL A 15 12.14 45.30 -41.65
C VAL A 15 12.97 44.56 -40.60
N PHE A 16 12.51 44.54 -39.39
CA PHE A 16 13.03 43.65 -38.35
C PHE A 16 12.52 42.24 -38.60
N LEU A 17 13.39 41.41 -39.16
CA LEU A 17 13.16 39.97 -39.26
C LEU A 17 13.38 39.36 -37.86
N GLY A 18 12.27 39.25 -37.07
CA GLY A 18 12.30 38.58 -35.77
C GLY A 18 12.51 37.09 -35.97
N LEU A 19 13.68 36.56 -35.63
CA LEU A 19 13.91 35.14 -35.48
C LEU A 19 13.12 34.66 -34.23
N LEU A 20 12.01 33.96 -34.45
CA LEU A 20 11.34 33.18 -33.42
C LEU A 20 12.23 31.98 -33.13
N VAL A 21 12.98 32.03 -32.05
CA VAL A 21 13.64 30.85 -31.47
C VAL A 21 12.59 30.12 -30.69
N GLU A 22 11.99 29.06 -31.27
CA GLU A 22 11.19 28.11 -30.55
C GLU A 22 12.11 27.33 -29.60
N ALA A 23 12.07 27.69 -28.31
CA ALA A 23 12.70 26.90 -27.27
C ALA A 23 11.94 25.58 -27.12
N ALA A 24 12.49 24.51 -27.68
CA ALA A 24 12.00 23.15 -27.41
C ALA A 24 12.16 22.87 -25.91
N ILE A 25 11.04 22.83 -25.16
CA ILE A 25 11.01 22.40 -23.77
C ILE A 25 11.28 20.90 -23.78
N PRO A 26 12.37 20.40 -23.16
CA PRO A 26 12.59 18.98 -23.06
C PRO A 26 11.45 18.39 -22.22
N SER A 27 10.67 17.49 -22.82
CA SER A 27 9.69 16.68 -22.10
C SER A 27 10.42 15.86 -21.03
N THR A 28 10.23 16.23 -19.77
CA THR A 28 10.70 15.42 -18.64
C THR A 28 10.06 14.03 -18.71
N PRO A 29 10.84 12.95 -18.66
CA PRO A 29 10.26 11.62 -18.59
C PRO A 29 9.39 11.55 -17.32
N GLN A 30 8.10 11.27 -17.48
CA GLN A 30 7.24 10.92 -16.37
C GLN A 30 7.81 9.61 -15.78
N LEU A 31 8.40 9.74 -14.60
CA LEU A 31 8.69 8.59 -13.74
C LEU A 31 7.35 7.96 -13.37
N ASN A 32 6.98 6.91 -14.10
CA ASN A 32 5.91 6.03 -13.65
C ASN A 32 6.32 5.52 -12.26
N SER A 33 5.64 6.00 -11.23
CA SER A 33 5.77 5.48 -9.88
C SER A 33 5.37 4.00 -9.94
N ILE A 34 6.35 3.13 -10.04
CA ILE A 34 6.15 1.71 -9.80
C ILE A 34 5.76 1.63 -8.33
N SER A 35 4.49 1.40 -8.07
CA SER A 35 4.01 1.08 -6.73
C SER A 35 4.67 -0.26 -6.36
N VAL A 36 5.78 -0.20 -5.66
CA VAL A 36 6.37 -1.39 -5.04
C VAL A 36 5.36 -1.80 -3.98
N LEU A 37 4.66 -2.91 -4.21
CA LEU A 37 3.88 -3.58 -3.17
C LEU A 37 4.89 -4.04 -2.12
N ALA A 38 5.11 -3.22 -1.10
CA ALA A 38 5.92 -3.58 0.04
C ALA A 38 5.08 -4.52 0.91
N HIS A 39 5.45 -5.79 0.94
CA HIS A 39 4.93 -6.72 1.95
C HIS A 39 5.37 -6.23 3.33
N GLU A 40 4.42 -6.01 4.21
CA GLU A 40 4.72 -5.70 5.60
C GLU A 40 5.10 -6.99 6.33
N VAL A 41 6.24 -6.96 7.01
CA VAL A 41 6.74 -8.12 7.78
C VAL A 41 6.81 -7.75 9.24
N GLU A 42 6.08 -8.47 10.07
CA GLU A 42 6.11 -8.36 11.52
C GLU A 42 6.77 -9.58 12.16
N VAL A 43 7.41 -9.38 13.31
CA VAL A 43 8.13 -10.43 14.04
C VAL A 43 7.68 -10.48 15.50
N SER A 44 7.40 -11.68 16.00
CA SER A 44 7.09 -11.95 17.39
C SER A 44 7.83 -13.21 17.86
N GLY A 45 8.89 -13.03 18.63
CA GLY A 45 9.73 -14.11 19.10
C GLY A 45 10.47 -14.84 17.99
N ASP A 46 10.14 -16.09 17.74
CA ASP A 46 10.70 -16.92 16.67
C ASP A 46 9.81 -16.98 15.41
N ILE A 47 8.70 -16.26 15.42
CA ILE A 47 7.74 -16.20 14.32
C ILE A 47 7.84 -14.86 13.61
N ALA A 48 7.86 -14.91 12.28
CA ALA A 48 7.64 -13.77 11.41
C ALA A 48 6.43 -14.02 10.51
N ALA A 49 5.73 -12.98 10.11
CA ALA A 49 4.69 -13.10 9.11
C ALA A 49 4.80 -11.98 8.06
N THR A 50 4.78 -12.39 6.81
CA THR A 50 4.53 -11.49 5.70
C THR A 50 3.04 -11.30 5.56
N PHE A 51 2.59 -10.05 5.67
CA PHE A 51 1.19 -9.65 5.54
C PHE A 51 0.90 -9.14 4.14
N HIS A 52 -0.23 -9.55 3.60
CA HIS A 52 -0.74 -9.05 2.34
C HIS A 52 -2.24 -8.79 2.41
N LEU A 53 -2.68 -7.70 1.80
CA LEU A 53 -4.08 -7.29 1.75
C LEU A 53 -4.48 -6.99 0.32
N GLU A 54 -5.42 -7.76 -0.21
CA GLU A 54 -5.99 -7.60 -1.54
C GLU A 54 -7.27 -6.73 -1.50
N PRO A 55 -7.49 -5.93 -2.54
CA PRO A 55 -6.58 -5.60 -3.63
C PRO A 55 -5.58 -4.50 -3.24
N ASN A 56 -4.32 -4.65 -3.64
CA ASN A 56 -3.30 -3.59 -3.64
C ASN A 56 -3.08 -2.84 -2.31
N HIS A 57 -3.29 -3.48 -1.15
CA HIS A 57 -3.20 -2.86 0.19
C HIS A 57 -4.08 -1.60 0.36
N ASN A 58 -5.16 -1.51 -0.39
CA ASN A 58 -6.03 -0.32 -0.43
C ASN A 58 -7.52 -0.70 -0.30
N PRO A 59 -7.94 -1.27 0.84
CA PRO A 59 -9.31 -1.72 1.04
C PRO A 59 -10.29 -0.55 1.08
N ARG A 60 -11.52 -0.82 0.63
CA ARG A 60 -12.61 0.13 0.67
C ARG A 60 -13.70 -0.35 1.63
N ALA A 61 -14.30 0.59 2.37
CA ALA A 61 -15.42 0.30 3.23
C ALA A 61 -16.59 -0.33 2.48
N GLY A 62 -17.21 -1.34 3.08
CA GLY A 62 -18.33 -2.07 2.48
C GLY A 62 -17.95 -3.04 1.35
N GLN A 63 -16.67 -3.12 0.96
CA GLN A 63 -16.23 -4.03 -0.08
C GLN A 63 -15.42 -5.19 0.52
N PRO A 64 -15.50 -6.41 -0.05
CA PRO A 64 -14.67 -7.53 0.37
C PRO A 64 -13.19 -7.24 0.13
N ALA A 65 -12.38 -7.50 1.15
CA ALA A 65 -10.92 -7.50 1.09
C ALA A 65 -10.43 -8.85 1.61
N ARG A 66 -9.40 -9.42 0.96
CA ARG A 66 -8.77 -10.64 1.43
C ARG A 66 -7.45 -10.30 2.09
N VAL A 67 -7.25 -10.79 3.32
CA VAL A 67 -5.94 -10.75 3.98
C VAL A 67 -5.35 -12.14 4.02
N TRP A 68 -4.02 -12.24 3.88
CA TRP A 68 -3.32 -13.49 4.12
C TRP A 68 -1.96 -13.24 4.80
N PHE A 69 -1.47 -14.25 5.48
CA PHE A 69 -0.27 -14.18 6.30
C PHE A 69 0.63 -15.37 6.01
N ALA A 70 1.80 -15.11 5.42
CA ALA A 70 2.81 -16.16 5.28
C ALA A 70 3.62 -16.24 6.57
N LEU A 71 3.20 -17.12 7.46
CA LEU A 71 3.88 -17.38 8.73
C LEU A 71 5.15 -18.19 8.51
N THR A 72 6.25 -17.72 9.08
CA THR A 72 7.53 -18.41 9.05
C THR A 72 8.15 -18.46 10.45
N ARG A 73 8.86 -19.54 10.75
CA ARG A 73 9.76 -19.56 11.92
C ARG A 73 11.18 -19.22 11.51
N ARG A 74 12.02 -18.99 12.52
CA ARG A 74 13.45 -18.78 12.34
C ARG A 74 14.04 -19.88 11.45
N GLY A 75 14.78 -19.50 10.41
CA GLY A 75 15.26 -20.39 9.36
C GLY A 75 14.37 -20.50 8.13
N GLY A 76 13.25 -19.73 8.07
CA GLY A 76 12.40 -19.59 6.88
C GLY A 76 11.40 -20.71 6.65
N GLN A 77 11.24 -21.63 7.61
CA GLN A 77 10.24 -22.70 7.50
C GLN A 77 8.83 -22.14 7.61
N ILE A 78 7.99 -22.40 6.60
CA ILE A 78 6.58 -22.01 6.57
C ILE A 78 5.79 -22.75 7.64
N ILE A 79 4.86 -22.05 8.30
CA ILE A 79 3.89 -22.59 9.23
C ILE A 79 2.52 -22.52 8.56
N PRO A 80 1.99 -23.63 8.03
CA PRO A 80 0.65 -23.64 7.46
C PRO A 80 -0.42 -23.56 8.57
N LEU A 81 -1.63 -23.14 8.21
CA LEU A 81 -2.76 -22.99 9.14
C LEU A 81 -3.09 -24.30 9.88
N GLU A 82 -2.87 -25.44 9.25
CA GLU A 82 -3.09 -26.75 9.90
C GLU A 82 -2.21 -27.00 11.13
N GLN A 83 -1.05 -26.31 11.22
CA GLN A 83 -0.11 -26.41 12.34
C GLN A 83 -0.32 -25.32 13.40
N CYS A 84 -1.26 -24.40 13.20
CA CYS A 84 -1.50 -23.25 14.05
C CYS A 84 -2.93 -23.18 14.58
N ASN A 85 -3.08 -22.98 15.87
CA ASN A 85 -4.32 -22.48 16.46
C ASN A 85 -4.31 -20.95 16.30
N CYS A 86 -4.43 -20.49 15.07
CA CYS A 86 -4.37 -19.09 14.72
C CYS A 86 -5.75 -18.43 14.83
N LYS A 87 -5.76 -17.16 15.25
CA LYS A 87 -6.96 -16.30 15.33
C LYS A 87 -6.62 -14.93 14.78
N LEU A 88 -7.55 -14.37 14.02
CA LEU A 88 -7.48 -12.99 13.54
C LEU A 88 -8.55 -12.17 14.25
N ALA A 89 -8.15 -11.04 14.82
CA ALA A 89 -9.04 -10.05 15.41
C ALA A 89 -8.84 -8.70 14.73
N VAL A 90 -9.92 -8.00 14.46
CA VAL A 90 -9.91 -6.67 13.83
C VAL A 90 -10.46 -5.65 14.82
N TYR A 91 -9.73 -4.58 15.04
CA TYR A 91 -10.08 -3.50 15.95
C TYR A 91 -10.10 -2.16 15.22
N PRO A 92 -10.94 -1.20 15.61
CA PRO A 92 -10.72 0.19 15.24
C PRO A 92 -9.47 0.71 15.97
N LYS A 93 -8.66 1.56 15.32
CA LYS A 93 -7.39 2.05 15.90
C LYS A 93 -7.57 2.84 17.20
N ASN A 94 -8.71 3.47 17.37
CA ASN A 94 -9.05 4.29 18.56
C ASN A 94 -9.67 3.48 19.70
N ARG A 95 -9.53 2.14 19.69
CA ARG A 95 -10.00 1.29 20.78
C ARG A 95 -9.29 1.58 22.10
N LYS A 96 -9.95 1.28 23.21
CA LYS A 96 -9.35 1.25 24.55
C LYS A 96 -8.82 -0.16 24.87
N ASP A 97 -7.90 -0.22 25.81
CA ASP A 97 -7.43 -1.52 26.30
C ASP A 97 -8.61 -2.29 26.94
N GLY A 98 -8.71 -3.57 26.57
CA GLY A 98 -9.80 -4.44 26.99
C GLY A 98 -11.05 -4.42 26.09
N ASP A 99 -11.12 -3.52 25.12
CA ASP A 99 -12.23 -3.54 24.16
C ASP A 99 -12.27 -4.84 23.36
N LYS A 100 -13.49 -5.32 23.12
CA LYS A 100 -13.71 -6.48 22.26
C LYS A 100 -13.36 -6.14 20.79
N PRO A 101 -12.86 -7.12 20.02
CA PRO A 101 -12.66 -6.91 18.59
C PRO A 101 -13.98 -6.58 17.90
N LEU A 102 -13.90 -5.73 16.89
CA LEU A 102 -15.01 -5.40 16.01
C LEU A 102 -15.50 -6.64 15.25
N MET A 103 -14.55 -7.48 14.85
CA MET A 103 -14.81 -8.77 14.19
C MET A 103 -13.66 -9.75 14.40
N GLN A 104 -13.99 -11.03 14.30
CA GLN A 104 -13.03 -12.14 14.32
C GLN A 104 -13.35 -13.07 13.14
N PRO A 105 -12.89 -12.70 11.94
CA PRO A 105 -13.18 -13.50 10.76
C PRO A 105 -12.49 -14.87 10.85
N PRO A 106 -13.16 -15.95 10.41
CA PRO A 106 -12.57 -17.26 10.39
C PRO A 106 -11.39 -17.31 9.42
N LEU A 107 -10.33 -18.00 9.81
CA LEU A 107 -9.17 -18.25 8.97
C LEU A 107 -9.38 -19.50 8.12
N THR A 108 -9.01 -19.42 6.86
CA THR A 108 -9.00 -20.53 5.91
C THR A 108 -7.59 -20.71 5.35
N ALA A 109 -7.22 -21.95 5.01
CA ALA A 109 -5.94 -22.21 4.37
C ALA A 109 -6.04 -21.91 2.88
N ILE A 110 -5.09 -21.12 2.36
CA ILE A 110 -4.98 -20.83 0.93
C ILE A 110 -3.57 -21.07 0.42
N SER A 111 -3.42 -21.10 -0.91
CA SER A 111 -2.12 -20.96 -1.56
C SER A 111 -2.06 -19.59 -2.24
N ALA A 112 -1.02 -18.82 -1.98
CA ALA A 112 -0.78 -17.51 -2.57
C ALA A 112 0.71 -17.34 -2.84
N GLU A 113 1.06 -16.82 -4.01
CA GLU A 113 2.45 -16.70 -4.46
C GLU A 113 3.19 -18.06 -4.36
N LYS A 114 4.31 -18.10 -3.64
CA LYS A 114 5.09 -19.32 -3.37
C LYS A 114 4.66 -20.09 -2.11
N TYR A 115 3.68 -19.57 -1.39
CA TYR A 115 3.25 -20.10 -0.09
C TYR A 115 2.04 -21.02 -0.24
N GLN A 116 2.02 -22.11 0.53
CA GLN A 116 0.91 -23.07 0.54
C GLN A 116 0.36 -23.28 1.94
N GLY A 117 -0.96 -23.45 2.04
CA GLY A 117 -1.64 -23.72 3.29
C GLY A 117 -1.62 -22.56 4.29
N ILE A 118 -1.31 -21.35 3.85
CA ILE A 118 -1.19 -20.19 4.72
C ILE A 118 -2.55 -19.66 5.18
N PRO A 119 -2.63 -19.08 6.41
CA PRO A 119 -3.86 -18.48 6.92
C PRO A 119 -4.29 -17.25 6.12
N ALA A 120 -5.57 -17.22 5.77
CA ALA A 120 -6.23 -16.10 5.12
C ALA A 120 -7.65 -15.89 5.65
N ALA A 121 -8.15 -14.67 5.52
CA ALA A 121 -9.53 -14.32 5.84
C ALA A 121 -10.10 -13.32 4.84
N ASN A 122 -11.41 -13.36 4.62
CA ASN A 122 -12.15 -12.31 3.95
C ASN A 122 -12.72 -11.35 5.00
N ILE A 123 -12.53 -10.05 4.78
CA ILE A 123 -12.95 -8.98 5.68
C ILE A 123 -13.78 -7.97 4.89
N VAL A 124 -14.89 -7.53 5.48
CA VAL A 124 -15.64 -6.35 5.00
C VAL A 124 -15.56 -5.31 6.10
N PHE A 125 -14.79 -4.26 5.89
CA PHE A 125 -14.67 -3.16 6.83
C PHE A 125 -15.95 -2.30 6.78
N PRO A 126 -16.61 -2.02 7.92
CA PRO A 126 -17.92 -1.38 7.91
C PRO A 126 -17.89 0.10 7.50
N LYS A 127 -16.77 0.79 7.71
CA LYS A 127 -16.59 2.22 7.36
C LYS A 127 -15.13 2.54 7.10
N ALA A 128 -14.88 3.67 6.44
CA ALA A 128 -13.53 4.21 6.28
C ALA A 128 -12.90 4.54 7.64
N GLY A 129 -11.59 4.39 7.74
CA GLY A 129 -10.85 4.64 8.97
C GLY A 129 -9.59 3.80 9.09
N ILE A 130 -8.95 3.88 10.24
CA ILE A 130 -7.75 3.11 10.57
C ILE A 130 -8.13 1.94 11.47
N TYR A 131 -7.67 0.76 11.09
CA TYR A 131 -7.91 -0.50 11.82
C TYR A 131 -6.59 -1.15 12.20
N GLU A 132 -6.63 -1.92 13.27
CA GLU A 132 -5.56 -2.82 13.69
C GLU A 132 -6.02 -4.25 13.46
N LEU A 133 -5.24 -5.01 12.70
CA LEU A 133 -5.41 -6.44 12.49
C LEU A 133 -4.42 -7.17 13.38
N LYS A 134 -4.91 -7.94 14.34
CA LYS A 134 -4.11 -8.67 15.29
C LYS A 134 -4.21 -10.17 14.99
N LEU A 135 -3.09 -10.75 14.54
CA LEU A 135 -2.96 -12.18 14.33
C LEU A 135 -2.26 -12.80 15.54
N SER A 136 -2.90 -13.71 16.21
CA SER A 136 -2.30 -14.48 17.32
C SER A 136 -2.36 -15.97 17.03
N GLY A 137 -1.42 -16.72 17.60
CA GLY A 137 -1.39 -18.15 17.38
C GLY A 137 -0.57 -18.92 18.41
N THR A 138 -0.92 -20.20 18.54
CA THR A 138 -0.19 -21.21 19.30
C THR A 138 0.03 -22.43 18.42
N ALA A 139 1.08 -23.18 18.71
CA ALA A 139 1.35 -24.42 18.00
C ALA A 139 0.24 -25.45 18.25
N LYS A 140 -0.20 -26.12 17.19
CA LYS A 140 -0.99 -27.34 17.30
C LYS A 140 -0.08 -28.52 17.65
N THR A 141 -0.66 -29.62 18.07
CA THR A 141 0.05 -30.90 18.33
C THR A 141 0.97 -31.25 17.17
N LYS A 142 2.23 -31.54 17.45
CA LYS A 142 3.35 -31.80 16.50
C LYS A 142 4.02 -30.56 15.89
N ALA A 143 3.47 -29.37 15.98
CA ALA A 143 4.17 -28.14 15.63
C ALA A 143 5.02 -27.66 16.81
N ASN A 144 6.14 -26.98 16.52
CA ASN A 144 7.06 -26.51 17.55
C ASN A 144 7.43 -25.05 17.29
N PHE A 145 6.61 -24.14 17.83
CA PHE A 145 6.89 -22.71 17.90
C PHE A 145 6.22 -22.11 19.13
N LYS A 146 6.73 -20.96 19.58
CA LYS A 146 6.19 -20.26 20.76
C LYS A 146 4.90 -19.51 20.41
N PRO A 147 4.01 -19.28 21.37
CA PRO A 147 2.88 -18.37 21.18
C PRO A 147 3.36 -17.02 20.63
N PHE A 148 2.61 -16.45 19.71
CA PHE A 148 2.93 -15.17 19.08
C PHE A 148 1.71 -14.27 18.95
N GLU A 149 1.95 -12.99 18.85
CA GLU A 149 0.99 -11.96 18.49
C GLU A 149 1.67 -10.95 17.55
N LEU A 150 1.04 -10.67 16.41
CA LEU A 150 1.50 -9.78 15.37
C LEU A 150 0.39 -8.78 15.09
N SER A 151 0.73 -7.51 14.91
CA SER A 151 -0.24 -6.43 14.69
C SER A 151 0.10 -5.63 13.43
N TYR A 152 -0.91 -5.41 12.60
CA TYR A 152 -0.81 -4.69 11.34
C TYR A 152 -1.79 -3.52 11.33
N THR A 153 -1.35 -2.37 10.85
CA THR A 153 -2.22 -1.19 10.71
C THR A 153 -2.73 -1.08 9.29
N VAL A 154 -4.05 -1.00 9.13
CA VAL A 154 -4.72 -0.90 7.82
C VAL A 154 -5.52 0.38 7.73
N THR A 155 -5.30 1.15 6.67
CA THR A 155 -6.12 2.32 6.33
C THR A 155 -7.17 1.92 5.29
N VAL A 156 -8.44 2.09 5.64
CA VAL A 156 -9.62 1.79 4.82
C VAL A 156 -10.19 3.09 4.27
N ARG A 157 -10.46 3.15 2.98
CA ARG A 157 -11.03 4.31 2.27
C ARG A 157 -12.51 4.14 1.96
#